data_7c91d442f8dc72332dd0c70b6471434f
#
_entry.id   7c91d442f8dc72332dd0c70b6471434f
#
_cell.length_a   1.000
_cell.length_b   1.000
_cell.length_c   1.000
_cell.angle_alpha   90.00
_cell.angle_beta   90.00
_cell.angle_gamma   90.00
#
_symmetry.space_group_name_H-M   'P 1'
#
loop_
_entity.id
_entity.type
_entity.pdbx_description
1 polymer ?
#
loop_
_entity_poly.entity_id
_entity_poly.type
_entity_poly.pdbx_seq_one_letter_code
_entity_poly.pdbx_strand_id
1 'polypeptide(L)'
;MDPVRIFVVDDHALFREGLLRLLDTDAALRIVGSADSVASALEQLKQTPTDVLILDYDLGTGTALDLVRGLRQQNFQGRCLVVTAGLPDRDAMELIRLGVCGIFHKKNPTEELRRSIKEDAAGKILIDQGYLQMLMESVSTLQSAPVQLTERDRKVLRMLLEGKSNKEIAADLNLSESAAKASLQQLFAKTGVRTRSQLVRVALEKLGSQL
;
A
#
# COMPACT_ATOMS: atom_id res chain seq x y z
N MET A 1 -21.74 26.39 7.27
CA MET A 1 -20.97 25.19 7.61
C MET A 1 -19.57 25.64 7.97
N ASP A 2 -19.01 25.13 9.04
CA ASP A 2 -17.62 25.42 9.37
C ASP A 2 -16.69 24.81 8.30
N PRO A 3 -15.58 25.48 7.96
CA PRO A 3 -14.64 24.95 6.99
C PRO A 3 -13.97 23.66 7.50
N VAL A 4 -13.73 22.72 6.58
CA VAL A 4 -13.05 21.44 6.89
C VAL A 4 -11.60 21.71 7.27
N ARG A 5 -11.18 21.30 8.46
CA ARG A 5 -9.83 21.50 8.99
C ARG A 5 -8.89 20.45 8.41
N ILE A 6 -7.88 20.91 7.68
CA ILE A 6 -6.93 20.06 6.98
C ILE A 6 -5.54 20.19 7.58
N PHE A 7 -4.90 19.06 7.85
CA PHE A 7 -3.49 18.97 8.16
C PHE A 7 -2.75 18.22 7.05
N VAL A 8 -1.57 18.69 6.65
CA VAL A 8 -0.80 18.09 5.53
C VAL A 8 0.54 17.55 6.04
N VAL A 9 0.86 16.31 5.65
CA VAL A 9 2.16 15.68 5.96
C VAL A 9 2.81 15.20 4.66
N ASP A 10 3.96 15.76 4.34
CA ASP A 10 4.75 15.42 3.14
C ASP A 10 6.19 15.87 3.38
N ASP A 11 7.20 15.05 3.15
CA ASP A 11 8.60 15.40 3.33
C ASP A 11 9.16 16.28 2.20
N HIS A 12 8.46 16.32 1.05
CA HIS A 12 8.81 17.15 -0.08
C HIS A 12 8.30 18.60 0.10
N ALA A 13 9.16 19.52 0.55
CA ALA A 13 8.79 20.90 0.86
C ALA A 13 8.03 21.60 -0.27
N LEU A 14 8.50 21.48 -1.52
CA LEU A 14 7.88 22.14 -2.67
C LEU A 14 6.45 21.62 -2.94
N PHE A 15 6.27 20.31 -2.86
CA PHE A 15 4.94 19.72 -3.05
C PHE A 15 4.00 20.11 -1.91
N ARG A 16 4.47 20.06 -0.66
CA ARG A 16 3.70 20.47 0.52
C ARG A 16 3.25 21.93 0.42
N GLU A 17 4.16 22.85 0.10
CA GLU A 17 3.80 24.27 -0.09
C GLU A 17 2.81 24.48 -1.24
N GLY A 18 3.01 23.80 -2.36
CA GLY A 18 2.10 23.87 -3.50
C GLY A 18 0.69 23.38 -3.14
N LEU A 19 0.61 22.25 -2.39
CA LEU A 19 -0.65 21.70 -1.93
C LEU A 19 -1.36 22.63 -0.93
N LEU A 20 -0.63 23.21 0.03
CA LEU A 20 -1.17 24.16 0.99
C LEU A 20 -1.77 25.38 0.27
N ARG A 21 -1.05 25.98 -0.68
CA ARG A 21 -1.55 27.12 -1.47
C ARG A 21 -2.79 26.76 -2.28
N LEU A 22 -2.79 25.57 -2.89
CA LEU A 22 -3.92 25.08 -3.68
C LEU A 22 -5.18 24.94 -2.81
N LEU A 23 -5.06 24.36 -1.62
CA LEU A 23 -6.19 24.11 -0.73
C LEU A 23 -6.70 25.41 -0.09
N ASP A 24 -5.82 26.36 0.19
CA ASP A 24 -6.16 27.65 0.80
C ASP A 24 -7.02 28.54 -0.12
N THR A 25 -7.08 28.25 -1.42
CA THR A 25 -7.97 28.96 -2.36
C THR A 25 -9.46 28.60 -2.21
N ASP A 26 -9.79 27.57 -1.46
CA ASP A 26 -11.17 27.09 -1.28
C ASP A 26 -11.70 27.45 0.11
N ALA A 27 -12.64 28.39 0.17
CA ALA A 27 -13.22 28.87 1.43
C ALA A 27 -13.91 27.78 2.29
N ALA A 28 -14.23 26.61 1.70
CA ALA A 28 -14.76 25.47 2.44
C ALA A 28 -13.67 24.65 3.15
N LEU A 29 -12.40 24.94 2.91
CA LEU A 29 -11.24 24.24 3.47
C LEU A 29 -10.44 25.21 4.33
N ARG A 30 -9.88 24.72 5.44
CA ARG A 30 -9.01 25.50 6.34
C ARG A 30 -7.78 24.69 6.68
N ILE A 31 -6.62 25.17 6.30
CA ILE A 31 -5.35 24.60 6.72
C ILE A 31 -5.11 24.90 8.20
N VAL A 32 -4.93 23.85 9.01
CA VAL A 32 -4.68 23.96 10.45
C VAL A 32 -3.24 23.64 10.83
N GLY A 33 -2.45 23.06 9.92
CA GLY A 33 -1.05 22.80 10.14
C GLY A 33 -0.44 21.94 9.04
N SER A 34 0.88 21.77 9.12
CA SER A 34 1.62 20.84 8.27
C SER A 34 2.88 20.33 8.96
N ALA A 35 3.35 19.14 8.56
CA ALA A 35 4.56 18.52 9.03
C ALA A 35 5.35 17.89 7.86
N ASP A 36 6.64 17.66 8.09
CA ASP A 36 7.56 17.06 7.14
C ASP A 36 7.99 15.63 7.49
N SER A 37 7.55 15.15 8.64
CA SER A 37 7.97 13.84 9.18
C SER A 37 6.91 13.21 10.07
N VAL A 38 7.00 11.91 10.26
CA VAL A 38 6.12 11.14 11.16
C VAL A 38 6.16 11.70 12.58
N ALA A 39 7.36 11.97 13.12
CA ALA A 39 7.54 12.44 14.50
C ALA A 39 6.91 13.82 14.71
N SER A 40 7.17 14.77 13.79
CA SER A 40 6.60 16.10 13.84
C SER A 40 5.07 16.08 13.72
N ALA A 41 4.54 15.23 12.82
CA ALA A 41 3.10 15.08 12.63
C ALA A 41 2.40 14.53 13.90
N LEU A 42 2.95 13.47 14.50
CA LEU A 42 2.39 12.86 15.71
C LEU A 42 2.35 13.85 16.88
N GLU A 43 3.37 14.70 17.00
CA GLU A 43 3.42 15.69 18.09
C GLU A 43 2.39 16.82 17.87
N GLN A 44 2.36 17.39 16.66
CA GLN A 44 1.47 18.51 16.35
C GLN A 44 -0.02 18.09 16.38
N LEU A 45 -0.35 16.91 15.86
CA LEU A 45 -1.73 16.42 15.78
C LEU A 45 -2.35 16.11 17.14
N LYS A 46 -1.56 15.96 18.21
CA LYS A 46 -2.09 15.86 19.60
C LYS A 46 -2.88 17.10 20.01
N GLN A 47 -2.49 18.27 19.53
CA GLN A 47 -3.04 19.55 19.96
C GLN A 47 -3.78 20.31 18.81
N THR A 48 -3.76 19.74 17.60
CA THR A 48 -4.35 20.37 16.42
C THR A 48 -5.62 19.62 15.99
N PRO A 49 -6.82 20.11 16.32
CA PRO A 49 -8.05 19.49 15.88
C PRO A 49 -8.13 19.45 14.35
N THR A 50 -8.18 18.26 13.78
CA THR A 50 -8.07 18.01 12.34
C THR A 50 -9.23 17.11 11.89
N ASP A 51 -9.92 17.51 10.83
CA ASP A 51 -11.01 16.71 10.23
C ASP A 51 -10.46 15.76 9.17
N VAL A 52 -9.56 16.26 8.31
CA VAL A 52 -8.91 15.48 7.25
C VAL A 52 -7.39 15.65 7.33
N LEU A 53 -6.69 14.55 7.46
CA LEU A 53 -5.24 14.46 7.37
C LEU A 53 -4.87 13.98 5.97
N ILE A 54 -4.18 14.83 5.21
CA ILE A 54 -3.57 14.47 3.94
C ILE A 54 -2.12 14.09 4.20
N LEU A 55 -1.73 12.90 3.78
CA LEU A 55 -0.38 12.40 4.03
C LEU A 55 0.23 11.74 2.79
N ASP A 56 1.51 12.02 2.52
CA ASP A 56 2.29 11.26 1.56
C ASP A 56 2.60 9.87 2.12
N TYR A 57 2.75 8.90 1.23
CA TYR A 57 3.15 7.56 1.61
C TYR A 57 4.61 7.52 2.11
N ASP A 58 5.53 8.14 1.38
CA ASP A 58 6.95 8.23 1.75
C ASP A 58 7.21 9.53 2.53
N LEU A 59 7.69 9.40 3.75
CA LEU A 59 7.99 10.52 4.64
C LEU A 59 9.47 10.55 5.04
N GLY A 60 10.33 10.07 4.14
CA GLY A 60 11.77 10.06 4.33
C GLY A 60 12.26 9.05 5.37
N THR A 61 12.12 9.35 6.65
CA THR A 61 12.54 8.46 7.76
C THR A 61 11.46 7.48 8.21
N GLY A 62 10.27 7.50 7.57
CA GLY A 62 9.14 6.64 7.88
C GLY A 62 8.11 6.65 6.76
N THR A 63 7.00 5.98 6.97
CA THR A 63 5.93 5.84 5.97
C THR A 63 4.57 6.28 6.51
N ALA A 64 3.60 6.42 5.62
CA ALA A 64 2.20 6.63 6.02
C ALA A 64 1.69 5.55 6.99
N LEU A 65 2.17 4.30 6.86
CA LEU A 65 1.82 3.21 7.76
C LEU A 65 2.26 3.52 9.20
N ASP A 66 3.49 4.02 9.38
CA ASP A 66 4.04 4.34 10.69
C ASP A 66 3.25 5.48 11.33
N LEU A 67 2.91 6.51 10.54
CA LEU A 67 2.10 7.62 11.02
C LEU A 67 0.69 7.17 11.40
N VAL A 68 0.00 6.42 10.54
CA VAL A 68 -1.39 5.97 10.81
C VAL A 68 -1.44 5.04 12.02
N ARG A 69 -0.46 4.15 12.22
CA ARG A 69 -0.35 3.33 13.43
C ARG A 69 -0.18 4.17 14.69
N GLY A 70 0.72 5.17 14.65
CA GLY A 70 0.91 6.10 15.77
C GLY A 70 -0.34 6.90 16.09
N LEU A 71 -1.05 7.39 15.09
CA LEU A 71 -2.31 8.11 15.23
C LEU A 71 -3.43 7.25 15.86
N ARG A 72 -3.49 5.96 15.50
CA ARG A 72 -4.42 5.01 16.12
C ARG A 72 -4.14 4.82 17.61
N GLN A 73 -2.86 4.74 18.01
CA GLN A 73 -2.46 4.66 19.40
C GLN A 73 -2.83 5.93 20.20
N GLN A 74 -2.87 7.08 19.52
CA GLN A 74 -3.27 8.37 20.10
C GLN A 74 -4.78 8.62 20.02
N ASN A 75 -5.59 7.66 19.57
CA ASN A 75 -7.04 7.82 19.37
C ASN A 75 -7.41 9.01 18.46
N PHE A 76 -6.62 9.28 17.44
CA PHE A 76 -6.90 10.32 16.46
C PHE A 76 -8.25 10.08 15.78
N GLN A 77 -9.11 11.11 15.75
CA GLN A 77 -10.47 11.02 15.23
C GLN A 77 -10.61 11.53 13.80
N GLY A 78 -9.62 12.24 13.29
CA GLY A 78 -9.62 12.75 11.92
C GLY A 78 -9.53 11.63 10.90
N ARG A 79 -9.96 11.90 9.69
CA ARG A 79 -9.90 10.98 8.55
C ARG A 79 -8.55 11.10 7.85
N CYS A 80 -8.00 9.99 7.40
CA CYS A 80 -6.70 9.96 6.74
C CYS A 80 -6.86 9.69 5.25
N LEU A 81 -6.39 10.62 4.40
CA LEU A 81 -6.32 10.50 2.96
C LEU A 81 -4.85 10.43 2.53
N VAL A 82 -4.43 9.31 1.94
CA VAL A 82 -3.07 9.15 1.42
C VAL A 82 -2.98 9.73 0.02
N VAL A 83 -2.00 10.59 -0.23
CA VAL A 83 -1.73 11.20 -1.55
C VAL A 83 -0.31 10.82 -1.96
N THR A 84 -0.15 9.95 -2.95
CA THR A 84 1.15 9.35 -3.28
C THR A 84 1.44 9.26 -4.77
N ALA A 85 2.72 9.26 -5.15
CA ALA A 85 3.17 8.95 -6.52
C ALA A 85 3.13 7.43 -6.82
N GLY A 86 2.99 6.61 -5.79
CA GLY A 86 2.89 5.16 -5.84
C GLY A 86 3.21 4.56 -4.48
N LEU A 87 2.61 3.42 -4.18
CA LEU A 87 2.91 2.63 -2.98
C LEU A 87 2.77 1.14 -3.29
N PRO A 88 3.45 0.26 -2.53
CA PRO A 88 3.32 -1.18 -2.69
C PRO A 88 1.89 -1.66 -2.40
N ASP A 89 1.39 -2.62 -3.19
CA ASP A 89 0.04 -3.18 -3.04
C ASP A 89 -0.23 -3.69 -1.63
N ARG A 90 0.77 -4.32 -1.00
CA ARG A 90 0.69 -4.78 0.39
C ARG A 90 0.40 -3.65 1.37
N ASP A 91 1.08 -2.53 1.18
CA ASP A 91 0.99 -1.39 2.09
C ASP A 91 -0.32 -0.61 1.87
N ALA A 92 -0.81 -0.56 0.62
CA ALA A 92 -2.14 -0.05 0.32
C ALA A 92 -3.23 -0.83 1.07
N MET A 93 -3.14 -2.17 1.03
CA MET A 93 -4.07 -3.05 1.76
C MET A 93 -4.02 -2.84 3.27
N GLU A 94 -2.82 -2.64 3.82
CA GLU A 94 -2.65 -2.42 5.25
C GLU A 94 -3.20 -1.05 5.68
N LEU A 95 -2.95 0.02 4.90
CA LEU A 95 -3.51 1.34 5.13
C LEU A 95 -5.04 1.31 5.16
N ILE A 96 -5.66 0.59 4.22
CA ILE A 96 -7.12 0.42 4.18
C ILE A 96 -7.62 -0.33 5.42
N ARG A 97 -6.94 -1.40 5.85
CA ARG A 97 -7.28 -2.13 7.09
C ARG A 97 -7.13 -1.25 8.34
N LEU A 98 -6.19 -0.35 8.34
CA LEU A 98 -6.01 0.67 9.38
C LEU A 98 -7.06 1.79 9.30
N GLY A 99 -7.99 1.75 8.35
CA GLY A 99 -9.09 2.70 8.22
C GLY A 99 -8.71 4.02 7.57
N VAL A 100 -7.71 4.01 6.69
CA VAL A 100 -7.49 5.12 5.77
C VAL A 100 -8.70 5.23 4.84
N CYS A 101 -9.23 6.41 4.70
CA CYS A 101 -10.50 6.66 4.00
C CYS A 101 -10.33 6.76 2.48
N GLY A 102 -9.10 6.97 2.00
CA GLY A 102 -8.82 7.03 0.58
C GLY A 102 -7.33 6.97 0.27
N ILE A 103 -7.02 6.55 -0.96
CA ILE A 103 -5.69 6.64 -1.56
C ILE A 103 -5.83 7.37 -2.88
N PHE A 104 -5.16 8.50 -3.00
CA PHE A 104 -5.19 9.39 -4.17
C PHE A 104 -3.82 9.41 -4.84
N HIS A 105 -3.78 9.27 -6.15
CA HIS A 105 -2.52 9.28 -6.89
C HIS A 105 -2.12 10.72 -7.26
N LYS A 106 -0.86 11.13 -6.96
CA LYS A 106 -0.30 12.46 -7.29
C LYS A 106 -0.38 12.83 -8.79
N LYS A 107 -0.61 11.86 -9.68
CA LYS A 107 -0.83 12.10 -11.12
C LYS A 107 -2.24 12.58 -11.46
N ASN A 108 -3.20 12.35 -10.57
CA ASN A 108 -4.58 12.76 -10.82
C ASN A 108 -4.73 14.27 -10.75
N PRO A 109 -5.71 14.85 -11.46
CA PRO A 109 -5.95 16.28 -11.43
C PRO A 109 -6.22 16.80 -10.01
N THR A 110 -5.69 17.98 -9.70
CA THR A 110 -5.83 18.61 -8.38
C THR A 110 -7.29 18.93 -8.01
N GLU A 111 -8.14 19.17 -8.99
CA GLU A 111 -9.59 19.38 -8.77
C GLU A 111 -10.29 18.13 -8.23
N GLU A 112 -9.83 16.94 -8.66
CA GLU A 112 -10.32 15.69 -8.11
C GLU A 112 -9.88 15.51 -6.65
N LEU A 113 -8.67 15.94 -6.30
CA LEU A 113 -8.21 15.94 -4.91
C LEU A 113 -9.08 16.79 -4.01
N ARG A 114 -9.40 18.04 -4.44
CA ARG A 114 -10.31 18.91 -3.68
C ARG A 114 -11.69 18.29 -3.49
N ARG A 115 -12.25 17.69 -4.54
CA ARG A 115 -13.52 16.98 -4.46
C ARG A 115 -13.43 15.83 -3.48
N SER A 116 -12.36 15.03 -3.58
CA SER A 116 -12.09 13.90 -2.70
C SER A 116 -12.03 14.32 -1.23
N ILE A 117 -11.35 15.40 -0.90
CA ILE A 117 -11.27 15.93 0.47
C ILE A 117 -12.65 16.29 1.01
N LYS A 118 -13.49 16.97 0.22
CA LYS A 118 -14.85 17.35 0.63
C LYS A 118 -15.78 16.15 0.79
N GLU A 119 -15.68 15.19 -0.10
CA GLU A 119 -16.45 13.94 -0.03
C GLU A 119 -16.00 13.07 1.13
N ASP A 120 -14.71 13.04 1.42
CA ASP A 120 -14.16 12.35 2.58
C ASP A 120 -14.62 13.00 3.89
N ALA A 121 -14.51 14.30 4.02
CA ALA A 121 -15.04 15.03 5.17
C ALA A 121 -16.55 14.76 5.40
N ALA A 122 -17.31 14.50 4.33
CA ALA A 122 -18.71 14.09 4.40
C ALA A 122 -18.93 12.59 4.74
N GLY A 123 -17.86 11.84 5.01
CA GLY A 123 -17.93 10.43 5.40
C GLY A 123 -17.96 9.43 4.26
N LYS A 124 -17.76 9.84 3.02
CA LYS A 124 -17.65 8.91 1.88
C LYS A 124 -16.25 8.31 1.84
N ILE A 125 -16.16 7.03 1.52
CA ILE A 125 -14.89 6.33 1.31
C ILE A 125 -14.48 6.56 -0.15
N LEU A 126 -13.30 7.10 -0.34
CA LEU A 126 -12.75 7.41 -1.66
C LEU A 126 -11.57 6.48 -1.95
N ILE A 127 -11.88 5.36 -2.53
CA ILE A 127 -10.86 4.46 -3.06
C ILE A 127 -10.85 4.64 -4.58
N ASP A 128 -9.72 5.05 -5.15
CA ASP A 128 -9.50 5.07 -6.59
C ASP A 128 -9.89 3.72 -7.22
N GLN A 129 -10.50 3.74 -8.42
CA GLN A 129 -10.96 2.51 -9.08
C GLN A 129 -9.84 1.47 -9.24
N GLY A 130 -8.61 1.90 -9.46
CA GLY A 130 -7.45 1.00 -9.54
C GLY A 130 -7.19 0.25 -8.23
N TYR A 131 -7.30 0.94 -7.10
CA TYR A 131 -7.18 0.32 -5.77
C TYR A 131 -8.41 -0.53 -5.41
N LEU A 132 -9.62 -0.15 -5.85
CA LEU A 132 -10.82 -0.98 -5.70
C LEU A 132 -10.68 -2.29 -6.46
N GLN A 133 -10.18 -2.27 -7.69
CA GLN A 133 -9.95 -3.46 -8.49
C GLN A 133 -8.90 -4.35 -7.83
N MET A 134 -7.80 -3.77 -7.35
CA MET A 134 -6.76 -4.47 -6.61
C MET A 134 -7.29 -5.08 -5.29
N LEU A 135 -8.19 -4.37 -4.58
CA LEU A 135 -8.89 -4.91 -3.40
C LEU A 135 -9.76 -6.10 -3.76
N MET A 136 -10.52 -6.01 -4.84
CA MET A 136 -11.38 -7.11 -5.32
C MET A 136 -10.55 -8.32 -5.74
N GLU A 137 -9.42 -8.11 -6.41
CA GLU A 137 -8.48 -9.17 -6.77
C GLU A 137 -7.81 -9.79 -5.54
N SER A 138 -7.46 -8.98 -4.52
CA SER A 138 -6.87 -9.48 -3.28
C SER A 138 -7.88 -10.20 -2.38
N VAL A 139 -9.13 -9.77 -2.37
CA VAL A 139 -10.23 -10.50 -1.71
C VAL A 139 -10.50 -11.82 -2.43
N SER A 140 -10.44 -11.83 -3.76
CA SER A 140 -10.53 -13.07 -4.55
C SER A 140 -9.36 -14.02 -4.26
N THR A 141 -8.16 -13.50 -4.04
CA THR A 141 -6.99 -14.31 -3.63
C THR A 141 -7.03 -14.76 -2.16
N LEU A 142 -7.69 -14.02 -1.28
CA LEU A 142 -7.97 -14.47 0.10
C LEU A 142 -9.08 -15.54 0.16
N GLN A 143 -9.96 -15.57 -0.83
CA GLN A 143 -10.97 -16.64 -1.04
C GLN A 143 -10.47 -17.75 -1.96
N SER A 144 -9.29 -17.60 -2.57
CA SER A 144 -8.67 -18.69 -3.32
C SER A 144 -8.38 -19.81 -2.36
N ALA A 145 -8.89 -21.00 -2.67
CA ALA A 145 -8.55 -22.25 -2.02
C ALA A 145 -7.04 -22.33 -1.79
N PRO A 146 -6.57 -22.97 -0.72
CA PRO A 146 -5.13 -23.09 -0.42
C PRO A 146 -4.41 -23.52 -1.70
N VAL A 147 -3.33 -22.79 -2.06
CA VAL A 147 -2.54 -23.09 -3.26
C VAL A 147 -2.21 -24.58 -3.24
N GLN A 148 -2.87 -25.36 -4.09
CA GLN A 148 -2.62 -26.80 -4.16
C GLN A 148 -1.30 -27.02 -4.89
N LEU A 149 -0.25 -27.24 -4.12
CA LEU A 149 1.06 -27.61 -4.64
C LEU A 149 1.06 -29.10 -4.97
N THR A 150 1.41 -29.43 -6.20
CA THR A 150 1.75 -30.81 -6.58
C THR A 150 3.07 -31.20 -5.92
N GLU A 151 3.35 -32.50 -5.84
CA GLU A 151 4.66 -32.99 -5.38
C GLU A 151 5.84 -32.40 -6.18
N ARG A 152 5.62 -32.18 -7.47
CA ARG A 152 6.61 -31.53 -8.33
C ARG A 152 6.79 -30.06 -7.97
N ASP A 153 5.71 -29.35 -7.67
CA ASP A 153 5.78 -27.95 -7.24
C ASP A 153 6.57 -27.81 -5.94
N ARG A 154 6.33 -28.70 -4.97
CA ARG A 154 7.07 -28.71 -3.71
C ARG A 154 8.56 -28.96 -3.90
N LYS A 155 8.93 -29.94 -4.75
CA LYS A 155 10.34 -30.20 -5.06
C LYS A 155 11.03 -28.99 -5.69
N VAL A 156 10.37 -28.34 -6.68
CA VAL A 156 10.91 -27.15 -7.32
C VAL A 156 11.05 -25.99 -6.32
N LEU A 157 10.07 -25.80 -5.43
CA LEU A 157 10.12 -24.75 -4.41
C LEU A 157 11.24 -24.97 -3.38
N ARG A 158 11.46 -26.21 -2.92
CA ARG A 158 12.59 -26.55 -2.02
C ARG A 158 13.93 -26.21 -2.64
N MET A 159 14.15 -26.63 -3.88
CA MET A 159 15.38 -26.33 -4.62
C MET A 159 15.55 -24.82 -4.87
N LEU A 160 14.43 -24.12 -5.09
CA LEU A 160 14.43 -22.65 -5.21
C LEU A 160 14.89 -21.99 -3.89
N LEU A 161 14.43 -22.46 -2.74
CA LEU A 161 14.81 -21.97 -1.42
C LEU A 161 16.28 -22.28 -1.09
N GLU A 162 16.81 -23.39 -1.62
CA GLU A 162 18.24 -23.73 -1.58
C GLU A 162 19.10 -22.85 -2.49
N GLY A 163 18.49 -21.94 -3.26
CA GLY A 163 19.19 -21.01 -4.15
C GLY A 163 19.58 -21.58 -5.52
N LYS A 164 19.14 -22.80 -5.87
CA LYS A 164 19.51 -23.47 -7.13
C LYS A 164 19.02 -22.71 -8.37
N SER A 165 19.85 -22.63 -9.37
CA SER A 165 19.50 -22.10 -10.70
C SER A 165 18.56 -23.04 -11.46
N ASN A 166 17.93 -22.55 -12.53
CA ASN A 166 17.04 -23.38 -13.37
C ASN A 166 17.76 -24.58 -13.97
N LYS A 167 19.05 -24.44 -14.28
CA LYS A 167 19.90 -25.52 -14.81
C LYS A 167 20.13 -26.61 -13.76
N GLU A 168 20.40 -26.24 -12.52
CA GLU A 168 20.56 -27.18 -11.39
C GLU A 168 19.25 -27.87 -11.04
N ILE A 169 18.14 -27.13 -11.00
CA ILE A 169 16.79 -27.70 -10.79
C ILE A 169 16.46 -28.71 -11.90
N ALA A 170 16.78 -28.38 -13.15
CA ALA A 170 16.56 -29.28 -14.29
C ALA A 170 17.39 -30.56 -14.16
N ALA A 171 18.66 -30.44 -13.79
CA ALA A 171 19.54 -31.60 -13.57
C ALA A 171 19.03 -32.50 -12.45
N ASP A 172 18.67 -31.95 -11.29
CA ASP A 172 18.20 -32.71 -10.12
C ASP A 172 16.86 -33.40 -10.36
N LEU A 173 16.02 -32.85 -11.21
CA LEU A 173 14.71 -33.41 -11.56
C LEU A 173 14.72 -34.25 -12.84
N ASN A 174 15.88 -34.48 -13.48
CA ASN A 174 16.01 -35.14 -14.78
C ASN A 174 15.12 -34.51 -15.87
N LEU A 175 15.13 -33.18 -15.95
CA LEU A 175 14.34 -32.40 -16.90
C LEU A 175 15.22 -31.57 -17.84
N SER A 176 14.64 -31.08 -18.93
CA SER A 176 15.26 -30.01 -19.69
C SER A 176 15.18 -28.68 -18.93
N GLU A 177 16.11 -27.75 -19.17
CA GLU A 177 16.09 -26.41 -18.59
C GLU A 177 14.79 -25.65 -18.95
N SER A 178 14.28 -25.86 -20.16
CA SER A 178 13.00 -25.31 -20.63
C SER A 178 11.82 -25.84 -19.79
N ALA A 179 11.84 -27.12 -19.41
CA ALA A 179 10.81 -27.70 -18.56
C ALA A 179 10.88 -27.20 -17.11
N ALA A 180 12.08 -26.96 -16.58
CA ALA A 180 12.26 -26.34 -15.26
C ALA A 180 11.75 -24.89 -15.25
N LYS A 181 12.05 -24.12 -16.33
CA LYS A 181 11.53 -22.76 -16.52
C LYS A 181 10.00 -22.73 -16.59
N ALA A 182 9.39 -23.68 -17.33
CA ALA A 182 7.92 -23.80 -17.42
C ALA A 182 7.30 -24.12 -16.05
N SER A 183 7.91 -25.00 -15.26
CA SER A 183 7.46 -25.30 -13.88
C SER A 183 7.50 -24.08 -12.97
N LEU A 184 8.53 -23.23 -13.08
CA LEU A 184 8.60 -21.98 -12.35
C LEU A 184 7.55 -20.96 -12.80
N GLN A 185 7.26 -20.87 -14.11
CA GLN A 185 6.18 -20.02 -14.62
C GLN A 185 4.81 -20.47 -14.11
N GLN A 186 4.56 -21.80 -14.04
CA GLN A 186 3.34 -22.32 -13.44
C GLN A 186 3.24 -21.98 -11.94
N LEU A 187 4.35 -22.04 -11.20
CA LEU A 187 4.40 -21.62 -9.80
C LEU A 187 4.14 -20.12 -9.64
N PHE A 188 4.69 -19.27 -10.52
CA PHE A 188 4.36 -17.85 -10.54
C PHE A 188 2.85 -17.62 -10.74
N ALA A 189 2.23 -18.31 -11.69
CA ALA A 189 0.79 -18.21 -11.92
C ALA A 189 -0.04 -18.70 -10.73
N LYS A 190 0.33 -19.86 -10.13
CA LYS A 190 -0.36 -20.43 -8.95
C LYS A 190 -0.26 -19.56 -7.70
N THR A 191 0.85 -18.85 -7.54
CA THR A 191 1.12 -18.00 -6.35
C THR A 191 0.84 -16.53 -6.56
N GLY A 192 0.48 -16.12 -7.79
CA GLY A 192 0.17 -14.74 -8.13
C GLY A 192 1.39 -13.80 -8.14
N VAL A 193 2.62 -14.33 -8.26
CA VAL A 193 3.85 -13.54 -8.26
C VAL A 193 4.49 -13.47 -9.65
N ARG A 194 5.35 -12.47 -9.89
CA ARG A 194 5.96 -12.22 -11.19
C ARG A 194 7.48 -12.42 -11.22
N THR A 195 8.12 -12.50 -10.06
CA THR A 195 9.58 -12.62 -9.95
C THR A 195 10.01 -13.78 -9.05
N ARG A 196 11.22 -14.28 -9.28
CA ARG A 196 11.84 -15.34 -8.48
C ARG A 196 11.95 -14.96 -7.00
N SER A 197 12.37 -13.71 -6.72
CA SER A 197 12.49 -13.21 -5.34
C SER A 197 11.14 -13.14 -4.63
N GLN A 198 10.07 -12.74 -5.34
CA GLN A 198 8.71 -12.76 -4.80
C GLN A 198 8.24 -14.19 -4.50
N LEU A 199 8.56 -15.15 -5.38
CA LEU A 199 8.20 -16.56 -5.16
C LEU A 199 8.91 -17.14 -3.94
N VAL A 200 10.21 -16.85 -3.77
CA VAL A 200 10.98 -17.24 -2.56
C VAL A 200 10.32 -16.68 -1.31
N ARG A 201 9.95 -15.42 -1.31
CA ARG A 201 9.28 -14.77 -0.17
C ARG A 201 7.93 -15.42 0.15
N VAL A 202 7.08 -15.66 -0.84
CA VAL A 202 5.78 -16.34 -0.65
C VAL A 202 5.97 -17.76 -0.15
N ALA A 203 6.99 -18.49 -0.65
CA ALA A 203 7.30 -19.84 -0.19
C ALA A 203 7.67 -19.85 1.31
N LEU A 204 8.48 -18.90 1.76
CA LEU A 204 8.87 -18.78 3.17
C LEU A 204 7.71 -18.32 4.07
N GLU A 205 6.93 -17.32 3.63
CA GLU A 205 5.89 -16.70 4.46
C GLU A 205 4.59 -17.51 4.52
N LYS A 206 4.19 -18.16 3.42
CA LYS A 206 2.85 -18.74 3.27
C LYS A 206 2.80 -20.24 3.00
N LEU A 207 3.85 -20.82 2.43
CA LEU A 207 3.86 -22.19 1.98
C LEU A 207 4.78 -23.10 2.81
N GLY A 208 5.47 -22.55 3.82
CA GLY A 208 6.42 -23.29 4.65
C GLY A 208 5.84 -24.55 5.31
N SER A 209 4.55 -24.53 5.67
CA SER A 209 3.84 -25.69 6.24
C SER A 209 3.47 -26.77 5.19
N GLN A 210 3.59 -26.46 3.89
CA GLN A 210 3.30 -27.40 2.79
C GLN A 210 4.57 -27.93 2.12
N LEU A 211 5.74 -27.44 2.50
CA LEU A 211 7.06 -27.84 1.99
C LEU A 211 7.76 -28.78 2.94
#